data_26497d0e3e89bc76f5fbd58f49f5435e
#
_entry.id   26497d0e3e89bc76f5fbd58f49f5435e
#
_cell.length_a   1.000
_cell.length_b   1.000
_cell.length_c   1.000
_cell.angle_alpha   90.00
_cell.angle_beta   90.00
_cell.angle_gamma   90.00
#
_symmetry.space_group_name_H-M   'P 1'
#
loop_
_entity.id
_entity.type
_entity.pdbx_description
1 polymer ?
#
loop_
_entity_poly.entity_id
_entity_poly.type
_entity_poly.pdbx_seq_one_letter_code
_entity_poly.pdbx_strand_id
1 'polypeptide(L)'
;MSKATTQISNFYAMLPKEYQSTGSISYDNYENIKIKVPFRMLILGSSGSGKTNVALNLIKLIGVFTKIYLFAKNTEEPLYAYLIDTLTKLSIRMKKQLIVVSNDLDSMPDVDEIDKDENNLFIFD
;
A
#
# COMPACT_ATOMS: atom_id res chain seq x y z
N MET A 1 -19.20 -25.42 37.89
CA MET A 1 -18.14 -25.59 36.87
C MET A 1 -18.31 -24.60 35.75
N SER A 2 -17.39 -23.68 35.62
CA SER A 2 -17.41 -22.75 34.48
C SER A 2 -16.99 -23.49 33.21
N LYS A 3 -17.76 -23.32 32.15
CA LYS A 3 -17.36 -23.82 30.83
C LYS A 3 -16.26 -22.92 30.26
N ALA A 4 -15.19 -23.50 29.74
CA ALA A 4 -14.23 -22.73 28.96
C ALA A 4 -14.93 -22.14 27.73
N THR A 5 -14.72 -20.87 27.49
CA THR A 5 -15.26 -20.23 26.28
C THR A 5 -14.25 -20.31 25.14
N THR A 6 -14.73 -20.62 23.94
CA THR A 6 -13.93 -20.58 22.73
C THR A 6 -14.23 -19.33 21.91
N GLN A 7 -15.03 -18.42 22.45
CA GLN A 7 -15.36 -17.19 21.76
C GLN A 7 -14.12 -16.30 21.63
N ILE A 8 -13.87 -15.86 20.40
CA ILE A 8 -12.77 -14.94 20.11
C ILE A 8 -13.19 -13.53 20.51
N SER A 9 -12.37 -12.89 21.33
CA SER A 9 -12.62 -11.51 21.74
C SER A 9 -12.21 -10.53 20.64
N ASN A 10 -13.03 -9.51 20.45
CA ASN A 10 -12.67 -8.41 19.57
C ASN A 10 -11.93 -7.33 20.38
N PHE A 11 -10.62 -7.41 20.41
CA PHE A 11 -9.80 -6.48 21.18
C PHE A 11 -9.90 -5.04 20.67
N TYR A 12 -10.15 -4.86 19.38
CA TYR A 12 -10.32 -3.51 18.80
C TYR A 12 -11.52 -2.77 19.39
N ALA A 13 -12.60 -3.49 19.64
CA ALA A 13 -13.78 -2.91 20.28
C ALA A 13 -13.57 -2.57 21.76
N MET A 14 -12.56 -3.17 22.39
CA MET A 14 -12.26 -3.02 23.81
C MET A 14 -11.14 -2.02 24.08
N LEU A 15 -10.46 -1.52 23.05
CA LEU A 15 -9.35 -0.60 23.21
C LEU A 15 -9.81 0.75 23.77
N PRO A 16 -9.07 1.32 24.74
CA PRO A 16 -9.26 2.70 25.11
C PRO A 16 -9.08 3.64 23.90
N LYS A 17 -9.73 4.80 23.95
CA LYS A 17 -9.68 5.75 22.82
C LYS A 17 -8.27 6.12 22.38
N GLU A 18 -7.33 6.20 23.34
CA GLU A 18 -5.93 6.54 23.07
C GLU A 18 -5.20 5.52 22.19
N TYR A 19 -5.71 4.28 22.14
CA TYR A 19 -5.15 3.19 21.33
C TYR A 19 -5.96 2.92 20.07
N GLN A 20 -7.07 3.62 19.88
CA GLN A 20 -7.88 3.44 18.69
C GLN A 20 -7.26 4.19 17.52
N SER A 21 -7.22 3.53 16.37
CA SER A 21 -6.78 4.16 15.13
C SER A 21 -7.72 5.33 14.80
N THR A 22 -7.16 6.52 14.61
CA THR A 22 -7.92 7.75 14.42
C THR A 22 -8.34 7.99 12.98
N GLY A 23 -8.17 7.05 12.06
CA GLY A 23 -8.68 7.31 10.72
C GLY A 23 -8.35 6.27 9.68
N SER A 24 -9.39 5.73 9.12
CA SER A 24 -9.34 5.22 7.77
C SER A 24 -9.41 6.42 6.81
N ILE A 25 -8.59 6.38 5.76
CA ILE A 25 -8.67 7.36 4.68
C ILE A 25 -9.89 6.99 3.83
N SER A 26 -10.78 7.95 3.57
CA SER A 26 -11.92 7.73 2.70
C SER A 26 -11.53 7.94 1.23
N TYR A 27 -12.13 7.17 0.34
CA TYR A 27 -11.96 7.31 -1.10
C TYR A 27 -13.23 6.90 -1.85
N ASP A 28 -13.41 7.42 -3.06
CA ASP A 28 -14.68 7.32 -3.77
C ASP A 28 -15.12 5.88 -4.08
N ASN A 29 -14.16 5.01 -4.41
CA ASN A 29 -14.44 3.62 -4.77
C ASN A 29 -14.58 2.68 -3.58
N TYR A 30 -14.55 3.17 -2.34
CA TYR A 30 -14.61 2.31 -1.15
C TYR A 30 -15.82 1.38 -1.17
N GLU A 31 -16.98 1.86 -1.56
CA GLU A 31 -18.19 1.05 -1.56
C GLU A 31 -18.12 -0.13 -2.54
N ASN A 32 -17.33 0.01 -3.61
CA ASN A 32 -17.14 -1.05 -4.59
C ASN A 32 -16.04 -2.03 -4.21
N ILE A 33 -14.96 -1.55 -3.57
CA ILE A 33 -13.75 -2.32 -3.30
C ILE A 33 -13.73 -2.87 -1.88
N LYS A 34 -14.23 -2.10 -0.90
CA LYS A 34 -14.30 -2.47 0.51
C LYS A 34 -12.95 -2.71 1.19
N ILE A 35 -11.88 -2.15 0.66
CA ILE A 35 -10.55 -2.21 1.28
C ILE A 35 -10.33 -0.91 2.04
N LYS A 36 -10.17 -1.02 3.34
CA LYS A 36 -9.88 0.15 4.19
C LYS A 36 -8.42 0.57 4.03
N VAL A 37 -8.18 1.87 4.03
CA VAL A 37 -6.82 2.45 4.01
C VAL A 37 -6.57 3.07 5.38
N PRO A 38 -5.48 2.77 6.09
CA PRO A 38 -4.35 1.94 5.67
C PRO A 38 -4.64 0.43 5.65
N PHE A 39 -3.87 -0.30 4.85
CA PHE A 39 -4.00 -1.75 4.75
C PHE A 39 -2.65 -2.44 4.57
N ARG A 40 -2.64 -3.74 4.77
CA ARG A 40 -1.56 -4.63 4.34
C ARG A 40 -2.18 -5.70 3.46
N MET A 41 -1.54 -5.99 2.34
CA MET A 41 -2.09 -6.93 1.37
C MET A 41 -0.98 -7.84 0.85
N LEU A 42 -1.29 -9.11 0.71
CA LEU A 42 -0.42 -10.09 0.09
C LEU A 42 -1.10 -10.61 -1.17
N ILE A 43 -0.43 -10.50 -2.30
CA ILE A 43 -0.92 -11.00 -3.58
C ILE A 43 -0.03 -12.17 -3.99
N LEU A 44 -0.61 -13.36 -4.07
CA LEU A 44 0.10 -14.58 -4.40
C LEU A 44 -0.32 -15.09 -5.77
N GLY A 45 0.64 -15.64 -6.49
CA GLY A 45 0.39 -16.26 -7.78
C GLY A 45 1.71 -16.59 -8.47
N SER A 46 1.66 -17.50 -9.41
CA SER A 46 2.82 -17.85 -10.23
C SER A 46 3.17 -16.71 -11.19
N SER A 47 4.39 -16.75 -11.73
CA SER A 47 4.82 -15.83 -12.79
C SER A 47 3.83 -15.86 -13.96
N GLY A 48 3.43 -14.71 -14.44
CA GLY A 48 2.45 -14.61 -15.53
C GLY A 48 0.99 -14.79 -15.12
N SER A 49 0.68 -14.85 -13.81
CA SER A 49 -0.69 -15.02 -13.32
C SER A 49 -1.50 -13.72 -13.25
N GLY A 50 -0.88 -12.58 -13.52
CA GLY A 50 -1.54 -11.28 -13.46
C GLY A 50 -1.44 -10.54 -12.14
N LYS A 51 -0.53 -10.93 -11.25
CA LYS A 51 -0.35 -10.28 -9.93
C LYS A 51 -0.10 -8.78 -10.06
N THR A 52 0.83 -8.39 -10.91
CA THR A 52 1.19 -6.99 -11.11
C THR A 52 0.02 -6.21 -11.68
N ASN A 53 -0.72 -6.79 -12.61
CA ASN A 53 -1.90 -6.16 -13.16
C ASN A 53 -2.96 -5.90 -12.09
N VAL A 54 -3.20 -6.85 -11.20
CA VAL A 54 -4.12 -6.68 -10.07
C VAL A 54 -3.64 -5.56 -9.14
N ALA A 55 -2.35 -5.55 -8.82
CA ALA A 55 -1.76 -4.52 -7.95
C ALA A 55 -1.95 -3.12 -8.55
N LEU A 56 -1.65 -2.94 -9.83
CA LEU A 56 -1.80 -1.65 -10.50
C LEU A 56 -3.27 -1.21 -10.57
N ASN A 57 -4.19 -2.14 -10.80
CA ASN A 57 -5.61 -1.83 -10.77
C ASN A 57 -6.07 -1.36 -9.39
N LEU A 58 -5.62 -2.00 -8.32
CA LEU A 58 -5.95 -1.58 -6.95
C LEU A 58 -5.40 -0.18 -6.65
N ILE A 59 -4.17 0.11 -7.05
CA ILE A 59 -3.58 1.43 -6.88
C ILE A 59 -4.45 2.50 -7.54
N LYS A 60 -4.85 2.25 -8.78
CA LYS A 60 -5.68 3.16 -9.57
C LYS A 60 -7.06 3.33 -8.95
N LEU A 61 -7.71 2.24 -8.56
CA LEU A 61 -9.10 2.26 -8.05
C LEU A 61 -9.18 2.86 -6.66
N ILE A 62 -8.21 2.63 -5.80
CA ILE A 62 -8.15 3.27 -4.48
C ILE A 62 -7.77 4.74 -4.64
N GLY A 63 -6.75 5.05 -5.40
CA GLY A 63 -6.46 6.40 -5.89
C GLY A 63 -6.04 7.44 -4.87
N VAL A 64 -5.76 7.07 -3.63
CA VAL A 64 -5.38 8.04 -2.57
C VAL A 64 -3.88 8.12 -2.32
N PHE A 65 -3.09 7.28 -2.97
CA PHE A 65 -1.65 7.23 -2.74
C PHE A 65 -0.97 8.41 -3.44
N THR A 66 -0.14 9.12 -2.71
CA THR A 66 0.58 10.30 -3.20
C THR A 66 2.06 10.03 -3.42
N LYS A 67 2.58 8.94 -2.86
CA LYS A 67 3.95 8.51 -3.08
C LYS A 67 4.05 7.00 -3.03
N ILE A 68 4.77 6.41 -3.99
CA ILE A 68 4.93 4.97 -4.11
C ILE A 68 6.40 4.60 -3.98
N TYR A 69 6.68 3.62 -3.12
CA TYR A 69 8.00 3.00 -2.96
C TYR A 69 7.93 1.60 -3.55
N LEU A 70 8.64 1.37 -4.63
CA LEU A 70 8.68 0.08 -5.31
C LEU A 70 10.04 -0.60 -5.09
N PHE A 71 10.01 -1.72 -4.37
CA PHE A 71 11.16 -2.59 -4.15
C PHE A 71 10.92 -3.88 -4.92
N ALA A 72 11.55 -4.03 -6.06
CA ALA A 72 11.34 -5.16 -6.95
C ALA A 72 12.68 -5.63 -7.54
N LYS A 73 12.84 -6.94 -7.67
CA LYS A 73 14.03 -7.53 -8.29
C LYS A 73 14.10 -7.20 -9.78
N ASN A 74 12.96 -7.20 -10.45
CA ASN A 74 12.88 -6.93 -11.88
C ASN A 74 11.97 -5.73 -12.14
N THR A 75 12.56 -4.55 -12.18
CA THR A 75 11.84 -3.31 -12.49
C THR A 75 11.62 -3.10 -13.98
N GLU A 76 12.19 -3.97 -14.83
CA GLU A 76 12.01 -3.93 -16.28
C GLU A 76 10.75 -4.67 -16.75
N GLU A 77 10.07 -5.37 -15.85
CA GLU A 77 8.76 -5.93 -16.17
C GLU A 77 7.86 -4.85 -16.78
N PRO A 78 7.16 -5.12 -17.91
CA PRO A 78 6.46 -4.07 -18.64
C PRO A 78 5.51 -3.21 -17.83
N LEU A 79 4.76 -3.80 -16.91
CA LEU A 79 3.81 -3.03 -16.08
C LEU A 79 4.53 -2.15 -15.07
N TYR A 80 5.62 -2.61 -14.48
CA TYR A 80 6.44 -1.77 -13.59
C TYR A 80 7.15 -0.67 -14.38
N ALA A 81 7.69 -0.98 -15.53
CA ALA A 81 8.30 0.02 -16.39
C ALA A 81 7.31 1.11 -16.78
N TYR A 82 6.08 0.73 -17.09
CA TYR A 82 5.00 1.67 -17.40
C TYR A 82 4.66 2.55 -16.18
N LEU A 83 4.53 1.95 -15.00
CA LEU A 83 4.24 2.68 -13.76
C LEU A 83 5.35 3.69 -13.44
N ILE A 84 6.60 3.24 -13.50
CA ILE A 84 7.78 4.08 -13.22
C ILE A 84 7.83 5.25 -14.19
N ASP A 85 7.67 5.00 -15.48
CA ASP A 85 7.72 6.03 -16.51
C ASP A 85 6.60 7.05 -16.33
N THR A 86 5.39 6.59 -16.11
CA THR A 86 4.23 7.45 -15.89
C THR A 86 4.40 8.35 -14.68
N LEU A 87 4.81 7.78 -13.54
CA LEU A 87 4.98 8.56 -12.32
C LEU A 87 6.21 9.47 -12.37
N THR A 88 7.26 9.07 -13.07
CA THR A 88 8.43 9.93 -13.28
C THR A 88 8.07 11.17 -14.08
N LYS A 89 7.32 11.02 -15.16
CA LYS A 89 6.84 12.16 -15.96
C LYS A 89 5.94 13.07 -15.13
N LEU A 90 5.05 12.50 -14.35
CA LEU A 90 4.16 13.26 -13.48
C LEU A 90 4.94 13.98 -12.38
N SER A 91 5.98 13.35 -11.84
CA SER A 91 6.88 13.96 -10.83
C SER A 91 7.55 15.23 -11.36
N ILE A 92 8.01 15.21 -12.60
CA ILE A 92 8.61 16.37 -13.25
C ILE A 92 7.58 17.49 -13.38
N ARG A 93 6.38 17.16 -13.83
CA ARG A 93 5.30 18.14 -14.00
C ARG A 93 4.89 18.77 -12.67
N MET A 94 4.76 17.97 -11.63
CA MET A 94 4.32 18.42 -10.32
C MET A 94 5.45 18.96 -9.45
N LYS A 95 6.70 18.86 -9.90
CA LYS A 95 7.92 19.25 -9.14
C LYS A 95 7.99 18.56 -7.77
N LYS A 96 7.60 17.29 -7.72
CA LYS A 96 7.54 16.49 -6.51
C LYS A 96 7.84 15.03 -6.85
N GLN A 97 8.67 14.37 -6.05
CA GLN A 97 8.97 12.96 -6.25
C GLN A 97 7.76 12.09 -5.87
N LEU A 98 7.18 11.38 -6.83
CA LEU A 98 6.01 10.53 -6.62
C LEU A 98 6.35 9.05 -6.53
N ILE A 99 7.54 8.64 -6.99
CA ILE A 99 7.96 7.24 -6.97
C ILE A 99 9.44 7.12 -6.59
N VAL A 100 9.71 6.15 -5.73
CA VAL A 100 11.07 5.72 -5.37
C VAL A 100 11.19 4.27 -5.77
N VAL A 101 12.21 3.94 -6.56
CA VAL A 101 12.42 2.58 -7.09
C VAL A 101 13.76 2.06 -6.65
N SER A 102 13.80 0.83 -6.15
CA SER A 102 15.02 0.14 -5.78
C SER A 102 14.89 -1.36 -5.99
N ASN A 103 16.00 -2.01 -6.33
CA ASN A 103 16.10 -3.47 -6.32
C ASN A 103 16.75 -4.02 -5.05
N ASP A 104 17.01 -3.15 -4.08
CA ASP A 104 17.71 -3.47 -2.84
C ASP A 104 16.87 -3.07 -1.62
N LEU A 105 16.47 -4.07 -0.83
CA LEU A 105 15.71 -3.85 0.40
C LEU A 105 16.53 -3.11 1.47
N ASP A 106 17.85 -3.19 1.41
CA ASP A 106 18.73 -2.48 2.36
C ASP A 106 18.68 -0.95 2.13
N SER A 107 18.20 -0.52 0.97
CA SER A 107 18.00 0.90 0.66
C SER A 107 16.67 1.45 1.18
N MET A 108 15.89 0.63 1.88
CA MET A 108 14.61 1.06 2.46
C MET A 108 14.84 2.22 3.44
N PRO A 109 14.10 3.32 3.32
CA PRO A 109 14.28 4.45 4.21
C PRO A 109 13.86 4.12 5.64
N ASP A 110 14.50 4.75 6.62
CA ASP A 110 14.05 4.69 7.99
C ASP A 110 12.69 5.36 8.15
N VAL A 111 11.94 4.95 9.17
CA VAL A 111 10.60 5.49 9.42
C VAL A 111 10.62 7.03 9.55
N ASP A 112 11.69 7.57 10.13
CA ASP A 112 11.85 9.02 10.31
C ASP A 112 12.08 9.78 9.01
N GLU A 113 12.54 9.09 7.96
CA GLU A 113 12.77 9.69 6.64
C GLU A 113 11.52 9.70 5.77
N ILE A 114 10.47 9.00 6.17
CA ILE A 114 9.22 8.92 5.44
C ILE A 114 8.34 10.12 5.80
N ASP A 115 7.88 10.84 4.79
CA ASP A 115 6.98 11.97 5.00
C ASP A 115 5.61 11.47 5.45
N LYS A 116 5.23 11.81 6.67
CA LYS A 116 3.97 11.38 7.28
C LYS A 116 2.76 12.12 6.71
N ASP A 117 2.96 13.24 6.03
CA ASP A 117 1.89 13.99 5.38
C ASP A 117 1.53 13.39 4.03
N GLU A 118 2.33 12.45 3.52
CA GLU A 118 2.05 11.73 2.29
C GLU A 118 1.26 10.44 2.57
N ASN A 119 0.45 10.05 1.61
CA ASN A 119 -0.18 8.74 1.59
C ASN A 119 0.76 7.76 0.89
N ASN A 120 1.64 7.15 1.66
CA ASN A 120 2.71 6.30 1.14
C ASN A 120 2.22 4.89 0.88
N LEU A 121 2.58 4.34 -0.26
CA LEU A 121 2.35 2.94 -0.60
C LEU A 121 3.71 2.25 -0.80
N PHE A 122 3.92 1.14 -0.11
CA PHE A 122 5.12 0.31 -0.25
C PHE A 122 4.76 -0.97 -0.97
N ILE A 123 5.44 -1.26 -2.07
CA ILE A 123 5.28 -2.47 -2.86
C ILE A 123 6.59 -3.25 -2.79
N PHE A 124 6.50 -4.51 -2.36
CA PHE A 124 7.64 -5.44 -2.28
C PHE A 124 7.37 -6.62 -3.21
N ASP A 125 8.23 -6.83 -4.21
CA ASP A 125 8.09 -7.92 -5.18
C ASP A 125 9.42 -8.65 -5.43
#